data_84f750c0dae511e58d28aa8682cfec9d
#
_entry.id   84f750c0dae511e58d28aa8682cfec9d
#
_cell.length_a   1.000
_cell.length_b   1.000
_cell.length_c   1.000
_cell.angle_alpha   90.00
_cell.angle_beta   90.00
_cell.angle_gamma   90.00
#
_symmetry.space_group_name_H-M   'P 1'
#
loop_
_entity.id
_entity.type
_entity.pdbx_description
1 polymer ?
#
loop_
_entity_poly.entity_id
_entity_poly.type
_entity_poly.pdbx_seq_one_letter_code
_entity_poly.pdbx_strand_id
1 'polypeptide(L)'
;MPLHCSVLEGLSLNDVSAIIRGMTFKQRSDGRFEGRLTLNGKRKSFYGTTKAEVKNKAKRYLMQIENGFKDPKKITFEEYAEYWFLTYKKGRIEPSSYTRLYRVFDAQLRDKIGSQKVGTITTQQLQKIIDVYANPSNGTEALSLSGLSKITQFLKSCFKSALKEEIISFNPAEDVLLPSKSYIAKETKQQFSLSDEEIERFRVAALEKLTNIDDYKSRNALVLLLILNLGLRAGEALALKWSDINFDNNLVYIRRTLQSGVKNENSKENGPVYTYRIKNNTKTDAGNRVLKLNDTVLFYLNEMKKYDIKHRISCPYVGCNKYGRINNHRNLQLCLDRLCKVAKITDKRVTLHTLRHTFGSTLIRRGVGIEVISKLMGHANITITYNKYIHTIKEEEAKTMDMIRVC
;
A
#
# COMPACT_ATOMS: atom_id res chain seq x y z
N MET A 1 25.55 17.63 -1.40
CA MET A 1 26.14 18.40 -2.52
C MET A 1 25.55 17.83 -3.80
N PRO A 2 24.92 18.64 -4.65
CA PRO A 2 24.44 18.16 -5.94
C PRO A 2 25.64 17.98 -6.86
N LEU A 3 25.83 16.77 -7.38
CA LEU A 3 26.80 16.49 -8.42
C LEU A 3 26.42 17.27 -9.68
N HIS A 4 27.29 18.17 -10.08
CA HIS A 4 27.22 18.92 -11.32
C HIS A 4 27.04 17.97 -12.51
N CYS A 5 25.84 17.96 -13.06
CA CYS A 5 25.50 17.39 -14.35
C CYS A 5 25.78 18.47 -15.40
N SER A 6 27.01 18.62 -15.85
CA SER A 6 27.35 19.48 -16.97
C SER A 6 27.61 18.64 -18.22
N VAL A 7 26.91 19.00 -19.31
CA VAL A 7 27.18 18.77 -20.74
C VAL A 7 26.34 17.71 -21.48
N LEU A 8 25.34 17.05 -20.93
CA LEU A 8 24.39 16.24 -21.75
C LEU A 8 22.90 16.53 -21.44
N GLU A 9 22.58 17.64 -20.80
CA GLU A 9 21.20 18.12 -20.70
C GLU A 9 20.81 18.73 -22.05
N GLY A 10 20.02 18.01 -22.87
CA GLY A 10 19.36 18.57 -24.03
C GLY A 10 19.71 18.02 -25.40
N LEU A 11 20.16 16.77 -25.55
CA LEU A 11 20.22 16.14 -26.89
C LEU A 11 18.79 15.91 -27.40
N SER A 12 18.35 16.69 -28.38
CA SER A 12 17.06 16.45 -29.04
C SER A 12 17.08 15.17 -29.88
N LEU A 13 15.91 14.59 -30.19
CA LEU A 13 15.79 13.45 -31.14
C LEU A 13 16.51 13.72 -32.47
N ASN A 14 16.65 15.00 -32.86
CA ASN A 14 17.38 15.45 -34.04
C ASN A 14 18.88 15.28 -33.86
N ASP A 15 19.42 15.56 -32.65
CA ASP A 15 20.85 15.40 -32.35
C ASP A 15 21.29 13.94 -32.32
N VAL A 16 20.45 13.05 -31.75
CA VAL A 16 20.64 11.60 -31.79
C VAL A 16 20.69 11.09 -33.21
N SER A 17 19.81 11.59 -34.08
CA SER A 17 19.76 11.21 -35.50
C SER A 17 20.97 11.72 -36.28
N ALA A 18 21.48 12.91 -35.94
CA ALA A 18 22.71 13.49 -36.55
C ALA A 18 23.96 12.67 -36.15
N ILE A 19 24.10 12.33 -34.86
CA ILE A 19 25.19 11.53 -34.31
C ILE A 19 25.24 10.16 -34.99
N ILE A 20 24.05 9.50 -35.18
CA ILE A 20 23.97 8.19 -35.83
C ILE A 20 24.32 8.25 -37.32
N ARG A 21 24.02 9.35 -38.02
CA ARG A 21 24.45 9.56 -39.42
C ARG A 21 25.96 9.62 -39.56
N GLY A 22 26.67 10.15 -38.56
CA GLY A 22 28.14 10.22 -38.51
C GLY A 22 28.87 8.93 -38.13
N MET A 23 28.12 7.82 -37.88
CA MET A 23 28.77 6.54 -37.55
C MET A 23 29.57 5.95 -38.67
N THR A 24 30.79 5.50 -38.37
CA THR A 24 31.62 4.71 -39.28
C THR A 24 31.33 3.21 -39.10
N PHE A 25 31.25 2.48 -40.22
CA PHE A 25 30.97 1.04 -40.21
C PHE A 25 32.15 0.27 -40.86
N LYS A 26 32.53 -0.84 -40.22
CA LYS A 26 33.48 -1.79 -40.76
C LYS A 26 32.88 -3.19 -40.72
N GLN A 27 33.02 -3.96 -41.80
CA GLN A 27 32.67 -5.36 -41.78
C GLN A 27 33.86 -6.14 -41.22
N ARG A 28 33.59 -7.05 -40.31
CA ARG A 28 34.58 -7.91 -39.67
C ARG A 28 34.77 -9.21 -40.47
N SER A 29 35.85 -9.92 -40.22
CA SER A 29 36.13 -11.23 -40.82
C SER A 29 35.09 -12.31 -40.50
N ASP A 30 34.35 -12.14 -39.36
CA ASP A 30 33.27 -13.02 -38.96
C ASP A 30 31.89 -12.67 -39.60
N GLY A 31 31.89 -11.78 -40.61
CA GLY A 31 30.70 -11.36 -41.36
C GLY A 31 29.82 -10.30 -40.65
N ARG A 32 30.07 -10.00 -39.37
CA ARG A 32 29.33 -9.00 -38.64
C ARG A 32 29.77 -7.57 -38.96
N PHE A 33 28.90 -6.61 -38.80
CA PHE A 33 29.21 -5.17 -38.87
C PHE A 33 29.59 -4.62 -37.51
N GLU A 34 30.66 -3.84 -37.45
CA GLU A 34 31.05 -2.99 -36.35
C GLU A 34 30.74 -1.54 -36.70
N GLY A 35 29.98 -0.87 -35.85
CA GLY A 35 29.76 0.57 -35.96
C GLY A 35 30.36 1.28 -34.75
N ARG A 36 31.05 2.40 -34.97
CA ARG A 36 31.75 3.17 -33.93
C ARG A 36 31.16 4.55 -33.76
N LEU A 37 30.98 4.95 -32.50
CA LEU A 37 30.65 6.30 -32.08
C LEU A 37 31.74 6.85 -31.17
N THR A 38 31.99 8.14 -31.27
CA THR A 38 32.83 8.88 -30.31
C THR A 38 31.92 9.87 -29.56
N LEU A 39 31.87 9.74 -28.24
CA LEU A 39 31.09 10.58 -27.34
C LEU A 39 32.02 11.11 -26.26
N ASN A 40 32.11 12.42 -26.11
CA ASN A 40 32.96 13.09 -25.09
C ASN A 40 34.41 12.51 -25.07
N GLY A 41 35.01 12.32 -26.24
CA GLY A 41 36.35 11.78 -26.39
C GLY A 41 36.48 10.24 -26.19
N LYS A 42 35.43 9.54 -25.80
CA LYS A 42 35.40 8.08 -25.61
C LYS A 42 34.77 7.38 -26.81
N ARG A 43 35.50 6.36 -27.35
CA ARG A 43 34.99 5.53 -28.43
C ARG A 43 34.13 4.39 -27.89
N LYS A 44 32.96 4.17 -28.52
CA LYS A 44 32.08 3.03 -28.26
C LYS A 44 31.82 2.28 -29.56
N SER A 45 31.95 0.95 -29.53
CA SER A 45 31.68 0.06 -30.67
C SER A 45 30.37 -0.70 -30.44
N PHE A 46 29.64 -0.88 -31.53
CA PHE A 46 28.39 -1.66 -31.57
C PHE A 46 28.53 -2.73 -32.68
N TYR A 47 28.01 -3.92 -32.42
CA TYR A 47 28.12 -5.07 -33.30
C TYR A 47 26.74 -5.60 -33.68
N GLY A 48 26.57 -6.04 -34.93
CA GLY A 48 25.31 -6.61 -35.41
C GLY A 48 25.51 -7.35 -36.75
N THR A 49 24.52 -8.14 -37.14
CA THR A 49 24.51 -8.87 -38.42
C THR A 49 24.22 -7.93 -39.59
N THR A 50 23.57 -6.79 -39.34
CA THR A 50 23.27 -5.76 -40.32
C THR A 50 23.67 -4.37 -39.84
N LYS A 51 23.96 -3.44 -40.79
CA LYS A 51 24.19 -2.02 -40.45
C LYS A 51 22.99 -1.38 -39.74
N ALA A 52 21.76 -1.80 -40.08
CA ALA A 52 20.53 -1.34 -39.44
C ALA A 52 20.47 -1.76 -37.96
N GLU A 53 20.82 -3.00 -37.64
CA GLU A 53 20.89 -3.49 -36.26
C GLU A 53 21.90 -2.70 -35.44
N VAL A 54 23.10 -2.44 -35.99
CA VAL A 54 24.14 -1.65 -35.34
C VAL A 54 23.69 -0.22 -35.10
N LYS A 55 23.02 0.43 -36.07
CA LYS A 55 22.41 1.77 -35.89
C LYS A 55 21.34 1.79 -34.78
N ASN A 56 20.48 0.77 -34.74
CA ASN A 56 19.45 0.68 -33.72
C ASN A 56 20.05 0.50 -32.30
N LYS A 57 21.10 -0.33 -32.17
CA LYS A 57 21.85 -0.48 -30.91
C LYS A 57 22.49 0.82 -30.46
N ALA A 58 23.09 1.56 -31.39
CA ALA A 58 23.67 2.87 -31.10
C ALA A 58 22.63 3.92 -30.72
N LYS A 59 21.49 3.95 -31.43
CA LYS A 59 20.36 4.84 -31.10
C LYS A 59 19.83 4.61 -29.70
N ARG A 60 19.64 3.35 -29.32
CA ARG A 60 19.17 2.98 -27.98
C ARG A 60 20.17 3.40 -26.89
N TYR A 61 21.46 3.15 -27.12
CA TYR A 61 22.53 3.57 -26.21
C TYR A 61 22.55 5.09 -25.99
N LEU A 62 22.39 5.89 -27.07
CA LEU A 62 22.31 7.33 -26.97
C LEU A 62 21.07 7.78 -26.17
N MET A 63 19.92 7.18 -26.42
CA MET A 63 18.69 7.45 -25.66
C MET A 63 18.82 7.09 -24.16
N GLN A 64 19.58 6.03 -23.83
CA GLN A 64 19.85 5.67 -22.45
C GLN A 64 20.74 6.71 -21.73
N ILE A 65 21.73 7.26 -22.46
CA ILE A 65 22.58 8.35 -21.94
C ILE A 65 21.76 9.64 -21.76
N GLU A 66 20.87 9.96 -22.70
CA GLU A 66 19.95 11.11 -22.61
C GLU A 66 19.04 11.00 -21.37
N ASN A 67 18.65 9.79 -21.00
CA ASN A 67 17.93 9.50 -19.76
C ASN A 67 18.79 9.59 -18.48
N GLY A 68 20.02 10.13 -18.58
CA GLY A 68 20.88 10.41 -17.42
C GLY A 68 21.88 9.31 -17.07
N PHE A 69 22.02 8.24 -17.87
CA PHE A 69 22.98 7.18 -17.61
C PHE A 69 24.33 7.46 -18.31
N LYS A 70 25.40 7.59 -17.53
CA LYS A 70 26.77 7.79 -18.06
C LYS A 70 27.26 6.61 -18.91
N ASP A 71 26.95 5.38 -18.50
CA ASP A 71 27.13 4.13 -19.24
C ASP A 71 26.06 3.13 -18.80
N PRO A 72 25.04 2.84 -19.63
CA PRO A 72 23.93 1.96 -19.27
C PRO A 72 24.33 0.58 -18.77
N LYS A 73 25.50 0.07 -19.21
CA LYS A 73 26.01 -1.23 -18.74
C LYS A 73 26.73 -1.18 -17.40
N LYS A 74 27.00 0.02 -16.88
CA LYS A 74 27.70 0.23 -15.61
C LYS A 74 26.82 0.78 -14.52
N ILE A 75 25.56 1.04 -14.82
CA ILE A 75 24.59 1.57 -13.85
C ILE A 75 24.43 0.61 -12.67
N THR A 76 24.47 1.15 -11.47
CA THR A 76 24.18 0.39 -10.26
C THR A 76 22.67 0.16 -10.10
N PHE A 77 22.30 -0.82 -9.29
CA PHE A 77 20.90 -1.11 -9.03
C PHE A 77 20.20 0.06 -8.32
N GLU A 78 20.92 0.76 -7.42
CA GLU A 78 20.39 1.94 -6.76
C GLU A 78 20.09 3.08 -7.74
N GLU A 79 21.06 3.41 -8.61
CA GLU A 79 20.86 4.46 -9.63
C GLU A 79 19.70 4.11 -10.56
N TYR A 80 19.60 2.83 -10.96
CA TYR A 80 18.51 2.38 -11.82
C TYR A 80 17.16 2.37 -11.10
N ALA A 81 17.11 1.94 -9.84
CA ALA A 81 15.87 1.93 -9.06
C ALA A 81 15.35 3.35 -8.82
N GLU A 82 16.21 4.32 -8.49
CA GLU A 82 15.82 5.73 -8.36
C GLU A 82 15.27 6.29 -9.68
N TYR A 83 15.96 6.05 -10.80
CA TYR A 83 15.45 6.41 -12.12
C TYR A 83 14.08 5.75 -12.41
N TRP A 84 13.93 4.45 -12.11
CA TRP A 84 12.69 3.72 -12.30
C TRP A 84 11.54 4.27 -11.46
N PHE A 85 11.81 4.67 -10.21
CA PHE A 85 10.82 5.34 -9.37
C PHE A 85 10.35 6.66 -9.99
N LEU A 86 11.27 7.48 -10.45
CA LEU A 86 10.95 8.78 -11.06
C LEU A 86 10.20 8.62 -12.38
N THR A 87 10.65 7.70 -13.23
CA THR A 87 10.14 7.54 -14.59
C THR A 87 8.83 6.74 -14.65
N TYR A 88 8.74 5.65 -13.87
CA TYR A 88 7.64 4.70 -14.01
C TYR A 88 6.62 4.73 -12.87
N LYS A 89 6.94 5.36 -11.74
CA LYS A 89 6.06 5.31 -10.56
C LYS A 89 5.58 6.69 -10.11
N LYS A 90 6.44 7.70 -10.10
CA LYS A 90 6.06 9.05 -9.67
C LYS A 90 4.95 9.63 -10.52
N GLY A 91 3.87 10.06 -9.88
CA GLY A 91 2.67 10.59 -10.56
C GLY A 91 1.79 9.56 -11.27
N ARG A 92 2.22 8.26 -11.35
CA ARG A 92 1.44 7.19 -12.02
C ARG A 92 0.77 6.24 -11.05
N ILE A 93 1.21 6.22 -9.80
CA ILE A 93 0.58 5.46 -8.72
C ILE A 93 0.22 6.40 -7.56
N GLU A 94 -0.70 5.96 -6.72
CA GLU A 94 -1.09 6.73 -5.53
C GLU A 94 0.12 7.00 -4.61
N PRO A 95 0.25 8.21 -4.01
CA PRO A 95 1.39 8.58 -3.17
C PRO A 95 1.68 7.57 -2.04
N SER A 96 0.64 7.04 -1.41
CA SER A 96 0.79 6.00 -0.37
C SER A 96 1.36 4.68 -0.89
N SER A 97 1.06 4.33 -2.15
CA SER A 97 1.60 3.15 -2.83
C SER A 97 3.05 3.38 -3.23
N TYR A 98 3.38 4.60 -3.71
CA TYR A 98 4.75 5.01 -4.01
C TYR A 98 5.63 4.91 -2.76
N THR A 99 5.24 5.56 -1.67
CA THR A 99 5.99 5.54 -0.40
C THR A 99 6.20 4.13 0.12
N ARG A 100 5.16 3.28 0.04
CA ARG A 100 5.27 1.87 0.46
C ARG A 100 6.26 1.09 -0.40
N LEU A 101 6.21 1.29 -1.72
CA LEU A 101 7.10 0.62 -2.66
C LEU A 101 8.54 1.09 -2.48
N TYR A 102 8.74 2.41 -2.29
CA TYR A 102 10.05 3.00 -2.03
C TYR A 102 10.68 2.46 -0.73
N ARG A 103 9.87 2.31 0.33
CA ARG A 103 10.35 1.71 1.59
C ARG A 103 10.80 0.25 1.44
N VAL A 104 10.17 -0.52 0.54
CA VAL A 104 10.63 -1.88 0.24
C VAL A 104 12.03 -1.85 -0.36
N PHE A 105 12.27 -0.95 -1.31
CA PHE A 105 13.61 -0.76 -1.89
C PHE A 105 14.62 -0.31 -0.83
N ASP A 106 14.31 0.77 -0.12
CA ASP A 106 15.20 1.42 0.84
C ASP A 106 15.60 0.50 2.00
N ALA A 107 14.62 -0.16 2.64
CA ALA A 107 14.85 -0.97 3.84
C ALA A 107 15.33 -2.41 3.55
N GLN A 108 15.01 -3.00 2.40
CA GLN A 108 15.29 -4.41 2.15
C GLN A 108 16.32 -4.66 1.05
N LEU A 109 16.53 -3.72 0.11
CA LEU A 109 17.32 -3.97 -1.10
C LEU A 109 18.51 -3.04 -1.27
N ARG A 110 18.42 -1.77 -0.87
CA ARG A 110 19.47 -0.75 -1.07
C ARG A 110 20.82 -1.24 -0.54
N ASP A 111 20.91 -1.67 0.70
CA ASP A 111 22.16 -2.13 1.33
C ASP A 111 22.61 -3.50 0.85
N LYS A 112 21.74 -4.31 0.23
CA LYS A 112 22.05 -5.66 -0.21
C LYS A 112 22.61 -5.73 -1.61
N ILE A 113 21.98 -4.99 -2.54
CA ILE A 113 22.32 -5.02 -3.97
C ILE A 113 22.43 -3.63 -4.61
N GLY A 114 22.21 -2.54 -3.87
CA GLY A 114 22.17 -1.18 -4.42
C GLY A 114 23.46 -0.79 -5.15
N SER A 115 24.62 -1.09 -4.61
CA SER A 115 25.94 -0.77 -5.20
C SER A 115 26.35 -1.70 -6.33
N GLN A 116 25.65 -2.83 -6.54
CA GLN A 116 25.98 -3.78 -7.61
C GLN A 116 25.49 -3.26 -8.97
N LYS A 117 26.22 -3.57 -10.04
CA LYS A 117 25.76 -3.26 -11.41
C LYS A 117 24.52 -4.09 -11.75
N VAL A 118 23.50 -3.45 -12.31
CA VAL A 118 22.22 -4.11 -12.65
C VAL A 118 22.43 -5.38 -13.48
N GLY A 119 23.34 -5.34 -14.46
CA GLY A 119 23.64 -6.47 -15.34
C GLY A 119 24.44 -7.62 -14.71
N THR A 120 24.93 -7.47 -13.48
CA THR A 120 25.67 -8.53 -12.76
C THR A 120 24.86 -9.23 -11.69
N ILE A 121 23.66 -8.74 -11.41
CA ILE A 121 22.77 -9.33 -10.41
C ILE A 121 22.18 -10.63 -10.97
N THR A 122 22.30 -11.71 -10.19
CA THR A 122 21.83 -13.05 -10.57
C THR A 122 20.57 -13.45 -9.84
N THR A 123 19.81 -14.39 -10.41
CA THR A 123 18.63 -15.00 -9.76
C THR A 123 18.98 -15.62 -8.42
N GLN A 124 20.12 -16.28 -8.32
CA GLN A 124 20.58 -16.91 -7.07
C GLN A 124 20.81 -15.88 -5.95
N GLN A 125 21.38 -14.71 -6.28
CA GLN A 125 21.54 -13.64 -5.29
C GLN A 125 20.19 -13.10 -4.80
N LEU A 126 19.23 -12.90 -5.72
CA LEU A 126 17.90 -12.44 -5.37
C LEU A 126 17.14 -13.48 -4.55
N GLN A 127 17.24 -14.77 -4.89
CA GLN A 127 16.66 -15.86 -4.12
C GLN A 127 17.20 -15.88 -2.69
N LYS A 128 18.53 -15.76 -2.54
CA LYS A 128 19.17 -15.71 -1.21
C LYS A 128 18.65 -14.56 -0.34
N ILE A 129 18.36 -13.40 -0.93
CA ILE A 129 17.76 -12.27 -0.18
C ILE A 129 16.36 -12.64 0.34
N ILE A 130 15.53 -13.28 -0.49
CA ILE A 130 14.20 -13.73 -0.10
C ILE A 130 14.28 -14.77 1.02
N ASP A 131 15.18 -15.75 0.90
CA ASP A 131 15.35 -16.84 1.88
C ASP A 131 15.87 -16.31 3.23
N VAL A 132 16.82 -15.36 3.23
CA VAL A 132 17.29 -14.69 4.44
C VAL A 132 16.18 -13.93 5.15
N TYR A 133 15.31 -13.24 4.43
CA TYR A 133 14.15 -12.56 5.04
C TYR A 133 13.03 -13.51 5.45
N ALA A 134 12.95 -14.69 4.85
CA ALA A 134 11.97 -15.72 5.23
C ALA A 134 12.33 -16.36 6.56
N ASN A 135 13.61 -16.71 6.73
CA ASN A 135 14.13 -17.40 7.92
C ASN A 135 15.54 -16.89 8.27
N PRO A 136 15.64 -15.73 8.92
CA PRO A 136 16.91 -15.09 9.21
C PRO A 136 17.67 -15.81 10.33
N SER A 137 18.96 -16.04 10.10
CA SER A 137 19.88 -16.61 11.10
C SER A 137 20.65 -15.56 11.92
N ASN A 138 20.66 -14.27 11.50
CA ASN A 138 21.59 -13.24 12.00
C ASN A 138 20.90 -12.00 12.54
N GLY A 139 19.87 -12.10 13.37
CA GLY A 139 19.23 -10.95 14.01
C GLY A 139 18.40 -10.04 13.07
N THR A 140 18.37 -10.33 11.77
CA THR A 140 17.46 -9.65 10.82
C THR A 140 16.02 -10.00 11.17
N GLU A 141 15.11 -9.04 11.15
CA GLU A 141 13.69 -9.33 11.41
C GLU A 141 13.08 -10.13 10.23
N ALA A 142 12.50 -11.30 10.56
CA ALA A 142 11.79 -12.12 9.58
C ALA A 142 10.60 -11.37 8.96
N LEU A 143 10.39 -11.55 7.67
CA LEU A 143 9.25 -11.01 6.96
C LEU A 143 8.15 -12.05 6.77
N SER A 144 6.90 -11.61 6.83
CA SER A 144 5.76 -12.46 6.48
C SER A 144 5.75 -12.76 4.97
N LEU A 145 5.00 -13.78 4.54
CA LEU A 145 4.80 -14.09 3.12
C LEU A 145 4.35 -12.86 2.31
N SER A 146 3.46 -12.04 2.87
CA SER A 146 3.04 -10.77 2.24
C SER A 146 4.18 -9.74 2.10
N GLY A 147 5.13 -9.71 3.05
CA GLY A 147 6.34 -8.89 2.97
C GLY A 147 7.26 -9.36 1.85
N LEU A 148 7.55 -10.66 1.82
CA LEU A 148 8.38 -11.30 0.79
C LEU A 148 7.78 -11.12 -0.62
N SER A 149 6.46 -11.30 -0.76
CA SER A 149 5.76 -11.08 -2.02
C SER A 149 5.93 -9.64 -2.54
N LYS A 150 5.96 -8.64 -1.66
CA LYS A 150 6.19 -7.23 -2.08
C LYS A 150 7.59 -7.00 -2.60
N ILE A 151 8.61 -7.62 -1.97
CA ILE A 151 10.00 -7.56 -2.46
C ILE A 151 10.09 -8.20 -3.84
N THR A 152 9.55 -9.42 -4.00
CA THR A 152 9.56 -10.14 -5.26
C THR A 152 8.84 -9.39 -6.38
N GLN A 153 7.66 -8.80 -6.09
CA GLN A 153 6.92 -7.98 -7.05
C GLN A 153 7.67 -6.71 -7.44
N PHE A 154 8.35 -6.07 -6.49
CA PHE A 154 9.20 -4.91 -6.79
C PHE A 154 10.33 -5.31 -7.73
N LEU A 155 11.10 -6.35 -7.39
CA LEU A 155 12.22 -6.86 -8.20
C LEU A 155 11.77 -7.24 -9.61
N LYS A 156 10.72 -8.07 -9.73
CA LYS A 156 10.16 -8.47 -11.03
C LYS A 156 9.78 -7.25 -11.88
N SER A 157 9.11 -6.27 -11.29
CA SER A 157 8.66 -5.08 -12.01
C SER A 157 9.81 -4.14 -12.41
N CYS A 158 10.79 -3.95 -11.52
CA CYS A 158 11.96 -3.11 -11.78
C CYS A 158 12.85 -3.72 -12.87
N PHE A 159 13.24 -5.00 -12.74
CA PHE A 159 14.06 -5.71 -13.73
C PHE A 159 13.32 -5.93 -15.06
N LYS A 160 11.99 -6.06 -15.05
CA LYS A 160 11.21 -6.10 -16.31
C LYS A 160 11.35 -4.78 -17.08
N SER A 161 11.40 -3.64 -16.39
CA SER A 161 11.67 -2.36 -17.05
C SER A 161 13.09 -2.27 -17.57
N ALA A 162 14.08 -2.72 -16.79
CA ALA A 162 15.49 -2.77 -17.21
C ALA A 162 15.70 -3.66 -18.45
N LEU A 163 14.99 -4.79 -18.53
CA LEU A 163 14.98 -5.67 -19.70
C LEU A 163 14.37 -4.96 -20.92
N LYS A 164 13.21 -4.29 -20.73
CA LYS A 164 12.54 -3.54 -21.81
C LYS A 164 13.40 -2.39 -22.34
N GLU A 165 14.20 -1.77 -21.48
CA GLU A 165 15.16 -0.71 -21.83
C GLU A 165 16.49 -1.28 -22.35
N GLU A 166 16.64 -2.60 -22.44
CA GLU A 166 17.84 -3.32 -22.89
C GLU A 166 19.12 -3.01 -22.08
N ILE A 167 18.94 -2.60 -20.81
CA ILE A 167 20.04 -2.45 -19.83
C ILE A 167 20.57 -3.82 -19.45
N ILE A 168 19.68 -4.82 -19.40
CA ILE A 168 19.97 -6.23 -19.14
C ILE A 168 19.41 -7.10 -20.28
N SER A 169 19.93 -8.32 -20.43
CA SER A 169 19.50 -9.27 -21.46
C SER A 169 18.45 -10.26 -20.99
N PHE A 170 18.27 -10.44 -19.68
CA PHE A 170 17.24 -11.27 -19.06
C PHE A 170 16.82 -10.67 -17.72
N ASN A 171 15.62 -11.05 -17.23
CA ASN A 171 15.13 -10.60 -15.94
C ASN A 171 15.55 -11.58 -14.82
N PRO A 172 16.53 -11.26 -13.97
CA PRO A 172 17.00 -12.19 -12.92
C PRO A 172 15.95 -12.44 -11.82
N ALA A 173 14.89 -11.62 -11.74
CA ALA A 173 13.84 -11.78 -10.75
C ALA A 173 12.69 -12.68 -11.23
N GLU A 174 12.65 -13.08 -12.51
CA GLU A 174 11.50 -13.82 -13.06
C GLU A 174 11.29 -15.16 -12.36
N ASP A 175 12.36 -15.89 -12.14
CA ASP A 175 12.35 -17.24 -11.55
C ASP A 175 12.54 -17.23 -10.02
N VAL A 176 12.49 -16.06 -9.38
CA VAL A 176 12.56 -15.97 -7.92
C VAL A 176 11.28 -16.52 -7.31
N LEU A 177 11.41 -17.53 -6.46
CA LEU A 177 10.33 -18.26 -5.83
C LEU A 177 10.06 -17.74 -4.41
N LEU A 178 8.79 -17.73 -4.02
CA LEU A 178 8.41 -17.50 -2.64
C LEU A 178 8.47 -18.83 -1.85
N PRO A 179 9.01 -18.81 -0.62
CA PRO A 179 9.04 -20.02 0.22
C PRO A 179 7.64 -20.44 0.64
N SER A 180 7.48 -21.72 1.00
CA SER A 180 6.25 -22.22 1.60
C SER A 180 5.97 -21.53 2.96
N LYS A 181 4.71 -21.51 3.38
CA LYS A 181 4.33 -20.91 4.66
C LYS A 181 5.02 -21.57 5.86
N SER A 182 5.26 -22.88 5.77
CA SER A 182 5.94 -23.66 6.82
C SER A 182 7.42 -23.29 7.01
N TYR A 183 8.06 -22.75 5.98
CA TYR A 183 9.46 -22.32 6.01
C TYR A 183 9.65 -20.91 6.58
N ILE A 184 8.58 -20.11 6.64
CA ILE A 184 8.65 -18.71 7.06
C ILE A 184 8.63 -18.62 8.59
N ALA A 185 9.70 -18.08 9.18
CA ALA A 185 9.82 -17.93 10.64
C ALA A 185 8.79 -16.97 11.24
N LYS A 186 8.33 -15.98 10.48
CA LYS A 186 7.32 -15.02 10.94
C LYS A 186 5.91 -15.56 10.66
N GLU A 187 5.26 -15.97 11.74
CA GLU A 187 3.86 -16.37 11.67
C GLU A 187 2.96 -15.27 11.09
N THR A 188 2.02 -15.67 10.26
CA THR A 188 0.97 -14.77 9.78
C THR A 188 0.02 -14.52 10.94
N LYS A 189 -0.06 -13.28 11.43
CA LYS A 189 -1.01 -12.90 12.49
C LYS A 189 -2.41 -13.29 12.06
N GLN A 190 -3.03 -14.18 12.81
CA GLN A 190 -4.45 -14.49 12.63
C GLN A 190 -5.27 -13.21 12.80
N GLN A 191 -6.21 -13.01 11.88
CA GLN A 191 -7.21 -11.97 12.05
C GLN A 191 -8.23 -12.49 13.05
N PHE A 192 -8.49 -11.73 14.09
CA PHE A 192 -9.51 -12.04 15.10
C PHE A 192 -10.62 -11.00 15.08
N SER A 193 -11.77 -11.38 15.59
CA SER A 193 -12.91 -10.51 15.89
C SER A 193 -13.13 -10.46 17.40
N LEU A 194 -13.81 -9.42 17.85
CA LEU A 194 -14.27 -9.36 19.23
C LEU A 194 -15.44 -10.33 19.44
N SER A 195 -15.51 -10.94 20.61
CA SER A 195 -16.67 -11.73 21.03
C SER A 195 -17.85 -10.79 21.36
N ASP A 196 -19.04 -11.33 21.54
CA ASP A 196 -20.21 -10.53 21.88
C ASP A 196 -20.09 -9.88 23.27
N GLU A 197 -19.43 -10.54 24.23
CA GLU A 197 -19.13 -9.98 25.54
C GLU A 197 -18.06 -8.87 25.45
N GLU A 198 -17.06 -9.05 24.58
CA GLU A 198 -16.05 -8.01 24.36
C GLU A 198 -16.64 -6.79 23.66
N ILE A 199 -17.55 -6.99 22.70
CA ILE A 199 -18.30 -5.90 22.03
C ILE A 199 -19.10 -5.12 23.07
N GLU A 200 -19.78 -5.79 24.00
CA GLU A 200 -20.57 -5.13 25.01
C GLU A 200 -19.70 -4.35 26.00
N ARG A 201 -18.61 -4.95 26.51
CA ARG A 201 -17.66 -4.24 27.36
C ARG A 201 -17.04 -3.02 26.67
N PHE A 202 -16.72 -3.17 25.37
CA PHE A 202 -16.21 -2.06 24.56
C PHE A 202 -17.26 -0.95 24.39
N ARG A 203 -18.52 -1.31 24.13
CA ARG A 203 -19.64 -0.36 24.02
C ARG A 203 -19.84 0.42 25.32
N VAL A 204 -19.86 -0.26 26.45
CA VAL A 204 -20.01 0.38 27.78
C VAL A 204 -18.86 1.35 28.03
N ALA A 205 -17.61 0.94 27.81
CA ALA A 205 -16.43 1.80 27.93
C ALA A 205 -16.47 3.02 27.00
N ALA A 206 -16.97 2.83 25.77
CA ALA A 206 -17.05 3.91 24.78
C ALA A 206 -18.14 4.94 25.11
N LEU A 207 -19.20 4.53 25.80
CA LEU A 207 -20.32 5.39 26.23
C LEU A 207 -20.13 5.96 27.64
N GLU A 208 -19.00 5.67 28.28
CA GLU A 208 -18.72 6.16 29.62
C GLU A 208 -18.62 7.70 29.64
N LYS A 209 -19.37 8.31 30.54
CA LYS A 209 -19.41 9.76 30.78
C LYS A 209 -18.43 10.15 31.89
N LEU A 210 -18.10 11.43 31.94
CA LEU A 210 -17.30 11.99 33.01
C LEU A 210 -18.11 11.99 34.31
N THR A 211 -17.45 11.71 35.41
CA THR A 211 -18.04 11.80 36.75
C THR A 211 -18.47 13.24 37.01
N ASN A 212 -19.69 13.47 37.39
CA ASN A 212 -20.28 14.79 37.70
C ASN A 212 -20.61 15.70 36.49
N ILE A 213 -20.41 15.24 35.25
CA ILE A 213 -20.78 16.02 34.07
C ILE A 213 -21.42 15.06 33.07
N ASP A 214 -22.60 15.41 32.58
CA ASP A 214 -23.28 14.65 31.50
C ASP A 214 -22.53 14.86 30.13
N ASP A 215 -21.34 14.29 30.04
CA ASP A 215 -20.44 14.42 28.89
C ASP A 215 -19.61 13.19 28.68
N TYR A 216 -19.38 12.82 27.42
CA TYR A 216 -18.55 11.65 27.07
C TYR A 216 -17.09 11.91 27.36
N LYS A 217 -16.38 10.92 27.89
CA LYS A 217 -14.93 10.97 28.09
C LYS A 217 -14.17 11.22 26.77
N SER A 218 -14.71 10.82 25.64
CA SER A 218 -14.09 11.02 24.35
C SER A 218 -15.09 10.97 23.18
N ARG A 219 -15.16 12.05 22.41
CA ARG A 219 -15.92 12.10 21.15
C ARG A 219 -15.46 11.02 20.15
N ASN A 220 -14.15 10.69 20.13
CA ASN A 220 -13.60 9.66 19.26
C ASN A 220 -14.17 8.26 19.56
N ALA A 221 -14.62 8.01 20.78
CA ALA A 221 -15.25 6.75 21.16
C ALA A 221 -16.54 6.50 20.36
N LEU A 222 -17.36 7.55 20.16
CA LEU A 222 -18.56 7.46 19.33
C LEU A 222 -18.22 7.17 17.86
N VAL A 223 -17.12 7.74 17.34
CA VAL A 223 -16.65 7.42 15.96
C VAL A 223 -16.25 5.93 15.85
N LEU A 224 -15.61 5.37 16.89
CA LEU A 224 -15.25 3.95 16.92
C LEU A 224 -16.48 3.04 16.94
N LEU A 225 -17.54 3.45 17.65
CA LEU A 225 -18.82 2.74 17.63
C LEU A 225 -19.48 2.78 16.24
N LEU A 226 -19.36 3.88 15.48
CA LEU A 226 -19.83 3.93 14.09
C LEU A 226 -19.04 2.96 13.20
N ILE A 227 -17.72 2.87 13.38
CA ILE A 227 -16.88 1.89 12.63
C ILE A 227 -17.35 0.47 12.93
N LEU A 228 -17.59 0.16 14.19
CA LEU A 228 -18.03 -1.18 14.62
C LEU A 228 -19.43 -1.54 14.10
N ASN A 229 -20.38 -0.59 14.11
CA ASN A 229 -21.79 -0.87 13.80
C ASN A 229 -22.17 -0.71 12.32
N LEU A 230 -21.35 0.01 11.52
CA LEU A 230 -21.56 0.20 10.09
C LEU A 230 -20.50 -0.52 9.23
N GLY A 231 -19.53 -1.18 9.87
CA GLY A 231 -18.43 -1.83 9.17
C GLY A 231 -17.57 -0.88 8.32
N LEU A 232 -17.46 0.39 8.70
CA LEU A 232 -16.72 1.40 7.95
C LEU A 232 -15.21 1.12 7.94
N ARG A 233 -14.54 1.48 6.84
CA ARG A 233 -13.09 1.67 6.92
C ARG A 233 -12.79 2.91 7.75
N ALA A 234 -11.70 2.92 8.50
CA ALA A 234 -11.34 4.08 9.33
C ALA A 234 -11.27 5.39 8.51
N GLY A 235 -10.73 5.32 7.29
CA GLY A 235 -10.71 6.47 6.38
C GLY A 235 -12.10 6.92 5.92
N GLU A 236 -13.06 6.02 5.78
CA GLU A 236 -14.46 6.33 5.44
C GLU A 236 -15.12 7.05 6.61
N ALA A 237 -14.96 6.55 7.84
CA ALA A 237 -15.50 7.18 9.05
C ALA A 237 -14.94 8.60 9.27
N LEU A 238 -13.63 8.79 9.00
CA LEU A 238 -12.97 10.10 9.14
C LEU A 238 -13.38 11.11 8.06
N ALA A 239 -13.79 10.63 6.88
CA ALA A 239 -14.21 11.47 5.74
C ALA A 239 -15.72 11.62 5.60
N LEU A 240 -16.52 10.96 6.49
CA LEU A 240 -17.96 11.04 6.49
C LEU A 240 -18.40 12.45 6.88
N LYS A 241 -19.27 13.06 6.06
CA LYS A 241 -19.85 14.39 6.34
C LYS A 241 -21.24 14.26 6.96
N TRP A 242 -21.65 15.24 7.73
CA TRP A 242 -23.02 15.35 8.22
C TRP A 242 -24.03 15.43 7.07
N SER A 243 -23.67 16.04 5.95
CA SER A 243 -24.48 16.10 4.71
C SER A 243 -24.61 14.77 3.97
N ASP A 244 -23.85 13.73 4.36
CA ASP A 244 -24.01 12.38 3.83
C ASP A 244 -25.05 11.55 4.60
N ILE A 245 -25.63 12.12 5.65
CA ILE A 245 -26.61 11.44 6.50
C ILE A 245 -27.99 12.05 6.23
N ASN A 246 -28.90 11.23 5.77
CA ASN A 246 -30.31 11.56 5.65
C ASN A 246 -31.04 10.98 6.89
N PHE A 247 -31.37 11.84 7.83
CA PHE A 247 -32.05 11.44 9.07
C PHE A 247 -33.53 11.10 8.85
N ASP A 248 -34.19 11.70 7.83
CA ASP A 248 -35.61 11.46 7.54
C ASP A 248 -35.83 10.03 7.01
N ASN A 249 -34.91 9.56 6.17
CA ASN A 249 -34.99 8.24 5.58
C ASN A 249 -34.07 7.20 6.27
N ASN A 250 -33.34 7.60 7.31
CA ASN A 250 -32.38 6.77 8.04
C ASN A 250 -31.33 6.14 7.10
N LEU A 251 -30.72 6.95 6.22
CA LEU A 251 -29.71 6.51 5.26
C LEU A 251 -28.37 7.23 5.46
N VAL A 252 -27.28 6.53 5.24
CA VAL A 252 -25.93 7.11 5.16
C VAL A 252 -25.26 6.74 3.85
N TYR A 253 -24.68 7.74 3.21
CA TYR A 253 -23.97 7.62 1.93
C TYR A 253 -22.47 7.60 2.16
N ILE A 254 -21.83 6.46 1.91
CA ILE A 254 -20.38 6.32 2.00
C ILE A 254 -19.76 6.63 0.64
N ARG A 255 -19.12 7.79 0.51
CA ARG A 255 -18.65 8.32 -0.78
C ARG A 255 -17.19 8.78 -0.76
N ARG A 256 -16.56 8.86 0.42
CA ARG A 256 -15.24 9.48 0.61
C ARG A 256 -14.37 8.64 1.53
N THR A 257 -13.08 8.84 1.39
CA THR A 257 -12.10 8.25 2.32
C THR A 257 -10.97 9.22 2.60
N LEU A 258 -10.51 9.26 3.85
CA LEU A 258 -9.29 9.96 4.24
C LEU A 258 -8.09 9.10 3.94
N GLN A 259 -7.18 9.62 3.13
CA GLN A 259 -5.89 9.00 2.85
C GLN A 259 -4.77 9.78 3.55
N SER A 260 -3.81 9.07 4.12
CA SER A 260 -2.56 9.65 4.61
C SER A 260 -1.49 9.52 3.52
N GLY A 261 -0.75 10.59 3.27
CA GLY A 261 0.43 10.59 2.42
C GLY A 261 1.63 11.16 3.18
N VAL A 262 2.85 10.92 2.70
CA VAL A 262 4.06 11.56 3.20
C VAL A 262 4.37 12.75 2.30
N LYS A 263 4.54 13.93 2.89
CA LYS A 263 4.77 15.18 2.15
C LYS A 263 6.22 15.34 1.68
N ASN A 264 7.18 14.83 2.47
CA ASN A 264 8.62 14.90 2.18
C ASN A 264 9.25 13.53 2.44
N GLU A 265 9.79 12.93 1.39
CA GLU A 265 10.49 11.65 1.45
C GLU A 265 11.97 11.83 1.87
N ASN A 266 12.51 13.04 1.76
CA ASN A 266 13.94 13.34 1.95
C ASN A 266 14.30 14.05 3.27
N SER A 267 13.40 14.19 4.23
CA SER A 267 13.75 14.82 5.50
C SER A 267 14.38 13.82 6.47
N LYS A 268 15.66 13.51 6.27
CA LYS A 268 16.46 12.72 7.25
C LYS A 268 16.56 13.43 8.62
N GLU A 269 16.37 14.75 8.68
CA GLU A 269 16.53 15.54 9.90
C GLU A 269 15.25 15.72 10.74
N ASN A 270 14.05 15.71 10.16
CA ASN A 270 12.80 16.04 10.88
C ASN A 270 11.72 14.95 10.85
N GLY A 271 12.04 13.77 10.34
CA GLY A 271 11.07 12.66 10.19
C GLY A 271 9.99 12.94 9.13
N PRO A 272 9.14 11.95 8.84
CA PRO A 272 8.14 12.06 7.78
C PRO A 272 7.00 13.01 8.19
N VAL A 273 6.77 14.04 7.39
CA VAL A 273 5.60 14.93 7.54
C VAL A 273 4.39 14.27 6.85
N TYR A 274 3.38 13.87 7.63
CA TYR A 274 2.16 13.27 7.12
C TYR A 274 1.19 14.35 6.64
N THR A 275 0.69 14.19 5.41
CA THR A 275 -0.43 14.95 4.87
C THR A 275 -1.67 14.07 4.81
N TYR A 276 -2.84 14.69 5.03
CA TYR A 276 -4.12 14.03 4.92
C TYR A 276 -4.90 14.62 3.76
N ARG A 277 -5.37 13.77 2.86
CA ARG A 277 -6.18 14.15 1.71
C ARG A 277 -7.48 13.38 1.73
N ILE A 278 -8.60 14.10 1.60
CA ILE A 278 -9.89 13.46 1.36
C ILE A 278 -10.00 13.17 -0.12
N LYS A 279 -10.20 11.91 -0.44
CA LYS A 279 -10.49 11.44 -1.80
C LYS A 279 -12.01 11.30 -1.94
N ASN A 280 -12.57 12.03 -2.90
CA ASN A 280 -13.91 11.77 -3.40
C ASN A 280 -13.82 10.54 -4.28
N ASN A 281 -14.61 9.55 -4.07
CA ASN A 281 -14.57 8.17 -4.51
C ASN A 281 -13.67 7.28 -3.63
N THR A 282 -14.24 6.20 -3.19
CA THR A 282 -13.54 5.09 -2.57
C THR A 282 -12.66 4.41 -3.63
N LYS A 283 -11.68 3.61 -3.22
CA LYS A 283 -10.68 2.98 -4.10
C LYS A 283 -11.30 2.14 -5.24
N THR A 284 -12.56 1.75 -5.11
CA THR A 284 -13.34 0.97 -6.09
C THR A 284 -14.77 1.49 -6.10
N ASP A 285 -15.49 1.35 -7.21
CA ASP A 285 -16.91 1.72 -7.34
C ASP A 285 -17.79 1.02 -6.28
N ALA A 286 -17.46 -0.22 -5.92
CA ALA A 286 -18.10 -0.95 -4.83
C ALA A 286 -17.93 -0.30 -3.44
N GLY A 287 -16.98 0.61 -3.30
CA GLY A 287 -16.80 1.38 -2.07
C GLY A 287 -17.86 2.45 -1.88
N ASN A 288 -18.48 2.97 -2.95
CA ASN A 288 -19.61 3.87 -2.89
C ASN A 288 -20.86 3.04 -2.59
N ARG A 289 -21.44 3.24 -1.42
CA ARG A 289 -22.59 2.47 -0.96
C ARG A 289 -23.50 3.30 -0.07
N VAL A 290 -24.75 2.88 -0.01
CA VAL A 290 -25.75 3.43 0.90
C VAL A 290 -26.04 2.37 1.96
N LEU A 291 -26.03 2.78 3.22
CA LEU A 291 -26.36 1.92 4.33
C LEU A 291 -27.58 2.47 5.05
N LYS A 292 -28.48 1.59 5.50
CA LYS A 292 -29.59 1.95 6.38
C LYS A 292 -29.08 2.09 7.82
N LEU A 293 -29.48 3.14 8.48
CA LEU A 293 -29.18 3.40 9.88
C LEU A 293 -30.22 2.72 10.75
N ASN A 294 -29.79 1.95 11.73
CA ASN A 294 -30.63 1.44 12.80
C ASN A 294 -30.67 2.40 14.00
N ASP A 295 -31.56 2.16 14.95
CA ASP A 295 -31.75 3.02 16.10
C ASP A 295 -30.49 3.21 16.95
N THR A 296 -29.65 2.18 17.06
CA THR A 296 -28.38 2.24 17.77
C THR A 296 -27.40 3.22 17.11
N VAL A 297 -27.30 3.20 15.81
CA VAL A 297 -26.41 4.13 15.06
C VAL A 297 -26.98 5.55 15.09
N LEU A 298 -28.30 5.70 14.95
CA LEU A 298 -28.99 6.99 15.09
C LEU A 298 -28.74 7.60 16.47
N PHE A 299 -28.82 6.79 17.53
CA PHE A 299 -28.48 7.22 18.88
C PHE A 299 -27.05 7.76 18.95
N TYR A 300 -26.04 7.04 18.44
CA TYR A 300 -24.65 7.52 18.47
C TYR A 300 -24.46 8.82 17.68
N LEU A 301 -25.08 8.95 16.51
CA LEU A 301 -25.02 10.17 15.72
C LEU A 301 -25.67 11.36 16.42
N ASN A 302 -26.80 11.15 17.09
CA ASN A 302 -27.47 12.18 17.87
C ASN A 302 -26.64 12.61 19.10
N GLU A 303 -26.04 11.65 19.80
CA GLU A 303 -25.12 11.97 20.91
C GLU A 303 -23.88 12.74 20.43
N MET A 304 -23.37 12.42 19.25
CA MET A 304 -22.28 13.21 18.64
C MET A 304 -22.71 14.64 18.32
N LYS A 305 -23.93 14.85 17.80
CA LYS A 305 -24.49 16.20 17.58
C LYS A 305 -24.62 16.97 18.88
N LYS A 306 -25.15 16.33 19.93
CA LYS A 306 -25.28 16.96 21.26
C LYS A 306 -23.90 17.36 21.81
N TYR A 307 -22.92 16.46 21.69
CA TYR A 307 -21.53 16.74 22.07
C TYR A 307 -20.98 17.95 21.30
N ASP A 308 -21.16 17.98 19.98
CA ASP A 308 -20.64 19.06 19.11
C ASP A 308 -21.29 20.41 19.48
N ILE A 309 -22.59 20.45 19.73
CA ILE A 309 -23.30 21.67 20.18
C ILE A 309 -22.75 22.12 21.53
N LYS A 310 -22.67 21.23 22.51
CA LYS A 310 -22.18 21.52 23.87
C LYS A 310 -20.76 22.10 23.87
N HIS A 311 -19.88 21.54 23.01
CA HIS A 311 -18.48 21.96 22.93
C HIS A 311 -18.21 23.01 21.85
N ARG A 312 -19.26 23.56 21.22
CA ARG A 312 -19.16 24.56 20.14
C ARG A 312 -18.26 24.09 19.00
N ILE A 313 -18.32 22.80 18.65
CA ILE A 313 -17.56 22.20 17.56
C ILE A 313 -18.32 22.42 16.26
N SER A 314 -17.74 23.22 15.35
CA SER A 314 -18.26 23.44 14.01
C SER A 314 -17.35 22.69 13.00
N CYS A 315 -17.83 21.61 12.43
CA CYS A 315 -17.08 20.81 11.46
C CYS A 315 -18.04 20.08 10.52
N PRO A 316 -17.78 20.08 9.21
CA PRO A 316 -18.61 19.34 8.26
C PRO A 316 -18.46 17.83 8.36
N TYR A 317 -17.40 17.33 9.05
CA TYR A 317 -17.10 15.89 9.15
C TYR A 317 -17.56 15.29 10.47
N VAL A 318 -18.28 14.16 10.40
CA VAL A 318 -18.71 13.37 11.55
C VAL A 318 -17.51 12.89 12.37
N GLY A 319 -16.45 12.46 11.71
CA GLY A 319 -15.22 11.94 12.33
C GLY A 319 -14.21 13.01 12.77
N CYS A 320 -14.59 14.29 12.88
CA CYS A 320 -13.67 15.36 13.30
C CYS A 320 -13.16 15.16 14.75
N ASN A 321 -12.09 15.87 15.11
CA ASN A 321 -11.58 15.89 16.47
C ASN A 321 -12.32 16.93 17.34
N LYS A 322 -12.04 16.94 18.63
CA LYS A 322 -12.64 17.87 19.60
C LYS A 322 -12.39 19.37 19.32
N TYR A 323 -11.52 19.70 18.40
CA TYR A 323 -11.21 21.08 17.97
C TYR A 323 -11.87 21.44 16.64
N GLY A 324 -12.78 20.64 16.11
CA GLY A 324 -13.44 20.87 14.82
C GLY A 324 -12.54 20.66 13.60
N ARG A 325 -11.38 20.02 13.75
CA ARG A 325 -10.44 19.74 12.64
C ARG A 325 -10.58 18.31 12.15
N ILE A 326 -10.15 18.07 10.90
CA ILE A 326 -10.05 16.71 10.36
C ILE A 326 -9.20 15.86 11.31
N ASN A 327 -9.73 14.76 11.74
CA ASN A 327 -9.06 13.80 12.60
C ASN A 327 -8.19 12.82 11.76
N ASN A 328 -7.41 11.97 12.40
CA ASN A 328 -6.53 11.02 11.73
C ASN A 328 -6.58 9.62 12.36
N HIS A 329 -6.06 8.64 11.62
CA HIS A 329 -6.04 7.24 12.03
C HIS A 329 -5.31 7.02 13.37
N ARG A 330 -4.21 7.75 13.62
CA ARG A 330 -3.43 7.62 14.85
C ARG A 330 -4.23 8.03 16.08
N ASN A 331 -4.94 9.15 16.00
CA ASN A 331 -5.76 9.62 17.12
C ASN A 331 -6.92 8.66 17.44
N LEU A 332 -7.57 8.09 16.40
CA LEU A 332 -8.58 7.06 16.62
C LEU A 332 -7.97 5.79 17.21
N GLN A 333 -6.78 5.36 16.75
CA GLN A 333 -6.12 4.18 17.31
C GLN A 333 -5.72 4.39 18.77
N LEU A 334 -5.20 5.57 19.15
CA LEU A 334 -4.89 5.89 20.53
C LEU A 334 -6.15 5.88 21.44
N CYS A 335 -7.28 6.34 20.91
CA CYS A 335 -8.56 6.25 21.61
C CYS A 335 -8.99 4.77 21.76
N LEU A 336 -8.90 3.98 20.70
CA LEU A 336 -9.20 2.55 20.71
C LEU A 336 -8.35 1.80 21.72
N ASP A 337 -7.04 2.05 21.77
CA ASP A 337 -6.11 1.41 22.69
C ASP A 337 -6.48 1.70 24.16
N ARG A 338 -6.93 2.93 24.47
CA ARG A 338 -7.42 3.30 25.81
C ARG A 338 -8.73 2.59 26.15
N LEU A 339 -9.69 2.56 25.23
CA LEU A 339 -10.99 1.90 25.43
C LEU A 339 -10.81 0.39 25.63
N CYS A 340 -9.91 -0.26 24.87
CA CYS A 340 -9.62 -1.67 25.04
C CYS A 340 -9.08 -1.98 26.44
N LYS A 341 -8.23 -1.10 27.01
CA LYS A 341 -7.74 -1.24 28.39
C LYS A 341 -8.89 -1.12 29.40
N VAL A 342 -9.78 -0.13 29.25
CA VAL A 342 -10.96 0.05 30.12
C VAL A 342 -11.91 -1.15 29.99
N ALA A 343 -12.12 -1.64 28.78
CA ALA A 343 -12.98 -2.80 28.49
C ALA A 343 -12.32 -4.15 28.87
N LYS A 344 -11.09 -4.14 29.41
CA LYS A 344 -10.31 -5.36 29.76
C LYS A 344 -10.13 -6.30 28.56
N ILE A 345 -9.86 -5.72 27.38
CA ILE A 345 -9.49 -6.44 26.15
C ILE A 345 -7.98 -6.24 25.95
N THR A 346 -7.15 -7.06 26.59
CA THR A 346 -5.68 -6.87 26.67
C THR A 346 -4.88 -8.04 26.14
N ASP A 347 -5.50 -9.18 25.91
CA ASP A 347 -4.91 -10.41 25.40
C ASP A 347 -4.51 -10.33 23.92
N LYS A 348 -5.06 -9.35 23.21
CA LYS A 348 -4.87 -9.17 21.77
C LYS A 348 -4.81 -7.70 21.39
N ARG A 349 -4.10 -7.40 20.28
CA ARG A 349 -4.00 -6.03 19.78
C ARG A 349 -5.18 -5.71 18.88
N VAL A 350 -6.15 -4.96 19.38
CA VAL A 350 -7.28 -4.45 18.60
C VAL A 350 -6.83 -3.26 17.73
N THR A 351 -7.18 -3.29 16.46
CA THR A 351 -6.92 -2.21 15.50
C THR A 351 -8.24 -1.65 14.96
N LEU A 352 -8.21 -0.47 14.35
CA LEU A 352 -9.38 0.09 13.67
C LEU A 352 -9.95 -0.88 12.62
N HIS A 353 -9.09 -1.68 12.00
CA HIS A 353 -9.52 -2.71 11.05
C HIS A 353 -10.17 -3.91 11.74
N THR A 354 -9.75 -4.23 12.98
CA THR A 354 -10.38 -5.27 13.80
C THR A 354 -11.85 -4.94 14.10
N LEU A 355 -12.19 -3.67 14.37
CA LEU A 355 -13.61 -3.26 14.59
C LEU A 355 -14.46 -3.54 13.35
N ARG A 356 -13.96 -3.17 12.16
CA ARG A 356 -14.64 -3.49 10.91
C ARG A 356 -14.70 -5.01 10.66
N HIS A 357 -13.65 -5.74 11.03
CA HIS A 357 -13.64 -7.20 10.93
C HIS A 357 -14.67 -7.82 11.86
N THR A 358 -14.77 -7.32 13.09
CA THR A 358 -15.80 -7.73 14.06
C THR A 358 -17.22 -7.55 13.49
N PHE A 359 -17.52 -6.42 12.84
CA PHE A 359 -18.81 -6.23 12.16
C PHE A 359 -19.11 -7.37 11.19
N GLY A 360 -18.18 -7.70 10.28
CA GLY A 360 -18.38 -8.78 9.32
C GLY A 360 -18.55 -10.15 9.97
N SER A 361 -17.69 -10.49 10.95
CA SER A 361 -17.77 -11.75 11.69
C SER A 361 -19.08 -11.88 12.48
N THR A 362 -19.56 -10.77 13.10
CA THR A 362 -20.84 -10.76 13.82
C THR A 362 -22.01 -11.01 12.87
N LEU A 363 -21.99 -10.45 11.65
CA LEU A 363 -23.04 -10.73 10.67
C LEU A 363 -23.05 -12.20 10.22
N ILE A 364 -21.87 -12.82 10.05
CA ILE A 364 -21.77 -14.25 9.74
C ILE A 364 -22.33 -15.08 10.87
N ARG A 365 -21.95 -14.82 12.12
CA ARG A 365 -22.51 -15.52 13.31
C ARG A 365 -24.03 -15.38 13.43
N ARG A 366 -24.60 -14.31 12.87
CA ARG A 366 -26.05 -14.09 12.80
C ARG A 366 -26.71 -14.68 11.55
N GLY A 367 -25.99 -15.50 10.76
CA GLY A 367 -26.52 -16.18 9.57
C GLY A 367 -26.72 -15.27 8.35
N VAL A 368 -26.14 -14.07 8.31
CA VAL A 368 -26.27 -13.19 7.15
C VAL A 368 -25.40 -13.72 6.00
N GLY A 369 -25.99 -13.86 4.82
CA GLY A 369 -25.30 -14.34 3.62
C GLY A 369 -24.11 -13.48 3.23
N ILE A 370 -23.03 -14.13 2.79
CA ILE A 370 -21.73 -13.49 2.50
C ILE A 370 -21.81 -12.42 1.40
N GLU A 371 -22.75 -12.54 0.47
CA GLU A 371 -23.00 -11.57 -0.59
C GLU A 371 -23.51 -10.25 -0.02
N VAL A 372 -24.44 -10.33 0.94
CA VAL A 372 -24.98 -9.15 1.64
C VAL A 372 -23.87 -8.47 2.43
N ILE A 373 -23.06 -9.26 3.16
CA ILE A 373 -21.92 -8.76 3.93
C ILE A 373 -20.93 -8.06 3.01
N SER A 374 -20.60 -8.65 1.86
CA SER A 374 -19.69 -8.07 0.87
C SER A 374 -20.18 -6.70 0.38
N LYS A 375 -21.48 -6.56 0.08
CA LYS A 375 -22.11 -5.30 -0.32
C LYS A 375 -22.09 -4.27 0.80
N LEU A 376 -22.50 -4.65 2.01
CA LEU A 376 -22.49 -3.75 3.18
C LEU A 376 -21.09 -3.23 3.50
N MET A 377 -20.08 -4.07 3.38
CA MET A 377 -18.68 -3.69 3.60
C MET A 377 -18.04 -2.96 2.41
N GLY A 378 -18.65 -2.97 1.22
CA GLY A 378 -18.07 -2.35 0.03
C GLY A 378 -16.77 -3.05 -0.40
N HIS A 379 -16.80 -4.37 -0.50
CA HIS A 379 -15.73 -5.14 -1.12
C HIS A 379 -15.98 -5.25 -2.63
N ALA A 380 -14.92 -5.10 -3.42
CA ALA A 380 -15.03 -5.14 -4.89
C ALA A 380 -15.36 -6.55 -5.42
N ASN A 381 -15.07 -7.60 -4.65
CA ASN A 381 -15.31 -8.98 -5.00
C ASN A 381 -15.69 -9.76 -3.73
N ILE A 382 -16.69 -10.64 -3.85
CA ILE A 382 -17.14 -11.54 -2.78
C ILE A 382 -16.02 -12.46 -2.27
N THR A 383 -15.09 -12.85 -3.14
CA THR A 383 -13.90 -13.64 -2.80
C THR A 383 -13.06 -12.98 -1.72
N ILE A 384 -12.99 -11.64 -1.71
CA ILE A 384 -12.28 -10.88 -0.66
C ILE A 384 -12.96 -11.11 0.69
N THR A 385 -14.28 -11.14 0.73
CA THR A 385 -15.06 -11.37 1.94
C THR A 385 -14.88 -12.82 2.38
N TYR A 386 -15.05 -13.77 1.49
CA TYR A 386 -14.89 -15.20 1.77
C TYR A 386 -13.51 -15.52 2.36
N ASN A 387 -12.44 -15.15 1.66
CA ASN A 387 -11.07 -15.41 2.13
C ASN A 387 -10.76 -14.76 3.47
N LYS A 388 -11.41 -13.63 3.76
CA LYS A 388 -11.20 -12.90 5.00
C LYS A 388 -11.90 -13.51 6.19
N TYR A 389 -13.06 -14.12 5.98
CA TYR A 389 -13.92 -14.67 7.03
C TYR A 389 -14.02 -16.20 7.02
N ILE A 390 -13.18 -16.87 6.23
CA ILE A 390 -13.22 -18.32 6.06
C ILE A 390 -13.18 -19.10 7.38
N HIS A 391 -12.43 -18.61 8.40
CA HIS A 391 -12.37 -19.25 9.70
C HIS A 391 -13.72 -19.15 10.43
N THR A 392 -14.31 -17.96 10.47
CA THR A 392 -15.64 -17.75 11.09
C THR A 392 -16.72 -18.56 10.35
N ILE A 393 -16.66 -18.63 9.03
CA ILE A 393 -17.59 -19.43 8.23
C ILE A 393 -17.48 -20.91 8.60
N LYS A 394 -16.27 -21.45 8.65
CA LYS A 394 -16.05 -22.86 9.03
C LYS A 394 -16.48 -23.18 10.46
N GLU A 395 -16.29 -22.24 11.39
CA GLU A 395 -16.78 -22.37 12.77
C GLU A 395 -18.31 -22.46 12.81
N GLU A 396 -19.00 -21.62 12.03
CA GLU A 396 -20.47 -21.65 11.96
C GLU A 396 -21.01 -22.88 11.16
N GLU A 397 -20.29 -23.30 10.12
CA GLU A 397 -20.60 -24.56 9.41
C GLU A 397 -20.51 -25.76 10.37
N ALA A 398 -19.45 -25.84 11.19
CA ALA A 398 -19.31 -26.93 12.17
C ALA A 398 -20.46 -26.93 13.19
N LYS A 399 -20.78 -25.75 13.78
CA LYS A 399 -21.91 -25.62 14.70
C LYS A 399 -23.24 -26.02 14.06
N THR A 400 -23.44 -25.64 12.79
CA THR A 400 -24.65 -26.00 12.04
C THR A 400 -24.76 -27.53 11.86
N MET A 401 -23.64 -28.18 11.52
CA MET A 401 -23.61 -29.65 11.39
C MET A 401 -23.92 -30.35 12.72
N ASP A 402 -23.46 -29.84 13.86
CA ASP A 402 -23.77 -30.38 15.18
C ASP A 402 -25.25 -30.23 15.54
N MET A 403 -25.97 -29.28 14.94
CA MET A 403 -27.42 -29.06 15.15
C MET A 403 -28.29 -29.89 14.22
N ILE A 404 -27.79 -30.36 13.08
CA ILE A 404 -28.55 -31.15 12.11
C ILE A 404 -28.64 -32.61 12.61
N ARG A 405 -29.78 -32.96 13.12
CA ARG A 405 -30.18 -34.38 13.32
C ARG A 405 -31.01 -34.78 12.13
N VAL A 406 -30.40 -35.50 11.20
CA VAL A 406 -31.16 -36.20 10.16
C VAL A 406 -31.67 -37.47 10.82
N CYS A 407 -33.00 -37.66 10.89
CA CYS A 407 -33.66 -38.80 11.51
C CYS A 407 -33.20 -40.12 10.89
#